data_4110003f9e02323d84cc821cf442580c
#
_entry.id   4110003f9e02323d84cc821cf442580c
#
_cell.length_a   1.000
_cell.length_b   1.000
_cell.length_c   1.000
_cell.angle_alpha   90.00
_cell.angle_beta   90.00
_cell.angle_gamma   90.00
#
_symmetry.space_group_name_H-M   'P 1'
#
loop_
_entity.id
_entity.type
_entity.pdbx_description
1 polymer ?
#
loop_
_entity_poly.entity_id
_entity_poly.type
_entity_poly.pdbx_seq_one_letter_code
_entity_poly.pdbx_strand_id
1 'polypeptide(L)'
;MARKVFISVLGTGLYESCKYAANGFCSSETRFVQQATLEYLKAHEWPQDSGAYILLTDKARTSNWVVEGNMRNDKQKAVSPYYGLKDILDSATFLFPIEEVPIPDGKDETEMWQIFETVFKLLQEGDELYFDLTHSFRYLPMLMLVLGNYAKFLKKVSVCSITYGNYEARNKATNEAPIVNLFSLSSLQDWTFATADYLKNGYADKLVELSKKGLDPLMRESEEIRKDEDAKHLRSFVNNLKNFSLDMQTCRGLNIIDTSSIKRIKTDIDSLNKVVIPQLEPVLHKVRESLKPFDDAGNVMNAIKAAQWCFDNQQYQQSTTFLEEGVISYFCQRHGIALDAREKRELVTSAFNIVGQNKPKEEWKVKKDEWKDLLGEIVNDELMKNKQLTKTFNSLAVLRNDYNHCGMRDNKKDSDKIRKGIKSCLDTITPLLIDDIEYCENKENCLINLSNHPSQHWNKEQVEAAANYGEIKDIPFPTITPDFCENDIRKLADVYIKKILELEKLYHITVHVMGEMTFTYQVVSQLKAMGIDCIASTTDRNSVELTDGRKITDFQFVKFRSY
;
A
#
# COMPACT_ATOMS: atom_id res chain seq x y z
N MET A 1 -32.33 0.83 -17.77
CA MET A 1 -31.64 -0.38 -17.26
C MET A 1 -30.68 -0.82 -18.35
N ALA A 2 -29.58 -1.48 -18.00
CA ALA A 2 -28.68 -2.02 -19.02
C ALA A 2 -29.37 -3.17 -19.78
N ARG A 3 -29.08 -3.28 -21.09
CA ARG A 3 -29.56 -4.40 -21.91
C ARG A 3 -28.94 -5.69 -21.40
N LYS A 4 -29.79 -6.73 -21.20
CA LYS A 4 -29.34 -8.04 -20.72
C LYS A 4 -29.26 -9.03 -21.90
N VAL A 5 -28.13 -9.73 -21.97
CA VAL A 5 -27.82 -10.64 -23.07
C VAL A 5 -27.50 -12.02 -22.52
N PHE A 6 -28.36 -12.99 -22.82
CA PHE A 6 -28.14 -14.39 -22.52
C PHE A 6 -27.54 -15.11 -23.74
N ILE A 7 -26.46 -15.86 -23.55
CA ILE A 7 -25.83 -16.65 -24.59
C ILE A 7 -25.65 -18.07 -24.09
N SER A 8 -26.20 -19.03 -24.82
CA SER A 8 -26.07 -20.46 -24.55
C SER A 8 -25.80 -21.25 -25.84
N VAL A 9 -25.24 -22.41 -25.70
CA VAL A 9 -24.95 -23.34 -26.80
C VAL A 9 -25.91 -24.53 -26.71
N LEU A 10 -26.55 -24.88 -27.81
CA LEU A 10 -27.39 -26.06 -27.88
C LEU A 10 -26.61 -27.24 -28.49
N GLY A 11 -26.55 -28.33 -27.79
CA GLY A 11 -25.85 -29.54 -28.27
C GLY A 11 -26.72 -30.48 -29.07
N THR A 12 -26.13 -31.59 -29.51
CA THR A 12 -26.81 -32.62 -30.35
C THR A 12 -27.27 -33.85 -29.58
N GLY A 13 -27.04 -33.91 -28.23
CA GLY A 13 -27.36 -35.04 -27.39
C GLY A 13 -28.90 -35.31 -27.29
N LEU A 14 -29.28 -36.54 -26.98
CA LEU A 14 -30.65 -36.82 -26.54
C LEU A 14 -30.73 -36.51 -25.04
N TYR A 15 -31.48 -35.47 -24.69
CA TYR A 15 -31.56 -35.01 -23.30
C TYR A 15 -32.71 -35.67 -22.57
N GLU A 16 -32.48 -36.06 -21.34
CA GLU A 16 -33.50 -36.54 -20.42
C GLU A 16 -34.07 -35.41 -19.59
N SER A 17 -35.34 -35.51 -19.23
CA SER A 17 -36.03 -34.51 -18.42
C SER A 17 -35.54 -34.58 -16.97
N CYS A 18 -35.20 -33.43 -16.39
CA CYS A 18 -34.92 -33.28 -14.98
C CYS A 18 -35.25 -31.86 -14.51
N LYS A 19 -35.17 -31.62 -13.22
CA LYS A 19 -35.20 -30.28 -12.63
C LYS A 19 -33.77 -29.79 -12.39
N TYR A 20 -33.52 -28.49 -12.57
CA TYR A 20 -32.25 -27.87 -12.24
C TYR A 20 -32.42 -26.99 -10.99
N ALA A 21 -31.48 -27.13 -10.04
CA ALA A 21 -31.58 -26.47 -8.74
C ALA A 21 -30.30 -25.71 -8.36
N ALA A 22 -30.46 -24.56 -7.72
CA ALA A 22 -29.36 -23.78 -7.14
C ALA A 22 -29.89 -22.82 -6.06
N ASN A 23 -29.22 -22.74 -4.91
CA ASN A 23 -29.46 -21.72 -3.88
C ASN A 23 -30.95 -21.47 -3.55
N GLY A 24 -31.72 -22.50 -3.29
CA GLY A 24 -33.15 -22.39 -2.99
C GLY A 24 -34.09 -22.23 -4.22
N PHE A 25 -33.53 -22.13 -5.40
CA PHE A 25 -34.27 -22.20 -6.67
C PHE A 25 -34.36 -23.65 -7.15
N CYS A 26 -35.51 -24.01 -7.73
CA CYS A 26 -35.71 -25.26 -8.46
C CYS A 26 -36.55 -24.96 -9.70
N SER A 27 -36.08 -25.34 -10.88
CA SER A 27 -36.75 -25.09 -12.15
C SER A 27 -38.00 -25.95 -12.31
N SER A 28 -38.80 -25.61 -13.30
CA SER A 28 -39.74 -26.56 -13.91
C SER A 28 -38.99 -27.79 -14.45
N GLU A 29 -39.69 -28.91 -14.60
CA GLU A 29 -39.12 -30.10 -15.21
C GLU A 29 -38.88 -29.88 -16.70
N THR A 30 -37.65 -29.99 -17.15
CA THR A 30 -37.24 -29.71 -18.54
C THR A 30 -36.11 -30.62 -19.01
N ARG A 31 -36.04 -30.79 -20.33
CA ARG A 31 -34.89 -31.44 -21.02
C ARG A 31 -33.76 -30.47 -21.28
N PHE A 32 -34.06 -29.16 -21.29
CA PHE A 32 -33.13 -28.16 -21.77
C PHE A 32 -32.72 -27.23 -20.63
N VAL A 33 -31.46 -27.27 -20.29
CA VAL A 33 -30.84 -26.40 -19.27
C VAL A 33 -31.04 -24.91 -19.58
N GLN A 34 -31.16 -24.55 -20.87
CA GLN A 34 -31.41 -23.17 -21.32
C GLN A 34 -32.67 -22.60 -20.72
N GLN A 35 -33.75 -23.36 -20.74
CA GLN A 35 -35.04 -22.99 -20.11
C GLN A 35 -34.82 -22.81 -18.59
N ALA A 36 -34.24 -23.81 -17.94
CA ALA A 36 -34.02 -23.77 -16.50
C ALA A 36 -33.12 -22.60 -16.08
N THR A 37 -32.10 -22.28 -16.89
CA THR A 37 -31.19 -21.14 -16.62
C THR A 37 -31.91 -19.80 -16.79
N LEU A 38 -32.75 -19.63 -17.82
CA LEU A 38 -33.58 -18.43 -17.99
C LEU A 38 -34.56 -18.24 -16.83
N GLU A 39 -35.20 -19.35 -16.33
CA GLU A 39 -36.01 -19.31 -15.11
C GLU A 39 -35.17 -18.90 -13.88
N TYR A 40 -34.00 -19.49 -13.69
CA TYR A 40 -33.09 -19.17 -12.59
C TYR A 40 -32.67 -17.70 -12.60
N LEU A 41 -32.38 -17.14 -13.77
CA LEU A 41 -32.03 -15.74 -13.98
C LEU A 41 -33.23 -14.79 -13.93
N LYS A 42 -34.44 -15.30 -13.71
CA LYS A 42 -35.72 -14.54 -13.75
C LYS A 42 -35.85 -13.72 -15.04
N ALA A 43 -35.54 -14.32 -16.17
CA ALA A 43 -35.46 -13.62 -17.45
C ALA A 43 -36.82 -13.02 -17.89
N HIS A 44 -37.96 -13.49 -17.38
CA HIS A 44 -39.26 -12.89 -17.61
C HIS A 44 -39.40 -11.44 -17.08
N GLU A 45 -38.51 -11.03 -16.15
CA GLU A 45 -38.46 -9.66 -15.62
C GLU A 45 -37.49 -8.74 -16.40
N TRP A 46 -36.82 -9.26 -17.44
CA TRP A 46 -35.83 -8.50 -18.18
C TRP A 46 -36.44 -7.44 -19.09
N PRO A 47 -35.70 -6.31 -19.34
CA PRO A 47 -36.18 -5.27 -20.25
C PRO A 47 -36.44 -5.78 -21.68
N GLN A 48 -37.30 -5.09 -22.42
CA GLN A 48 -37.68 -5.47 -23.80
C GLN A 48 -36.51 -5.39 -24.81
N ASP A 49 -35.52 -4.58 -24.56
CA ASP A 49 -34.31 -4.44 -25.37
C ASP A 49 -33.26 -5.52 -25.11
N SER A 50 -33.54 -6.44 -24.16
CA SER A 50 -32.70 -7.61 -23.87
C SER A 50 -32.78 -8.63 -25.01
N GLY A 51 -31.98 -9.70 -24.92
CA GLY A 51 -31.97 -10.76 -25.91
C GLY A 51 -31.40 -12.07 -25.39
N ALA A 52 -31.94 -13.19 -25.86
CA ALA A 52 -31.37 -14.50 -25.66
C ALA A 52 -30.91 -15.10 -27.00
N TYR A 53 -29.67 -15.48 -27.05
CA TYR A 53 -29.04 -16.00 -28.27
C TYR A 53 -28.59 -17.44 -28.06
N ILE A 54 -29.21 -18.36 -28.82
CA ILE A 54 -28.91 -19.78 -28.75
C ILE A 54 -28.00 -20.15 -29.92
N LEU A 55 -26.74 -20.42 -29.60
CA LEU A 55 -25.72 -20.81 -30.56
C LEU A 55 -25.93 -22.28 -30.95
N LEU A 56 -26.05 -22.58 -32.22
CA LEU A 56 -26.28 -23.94 -32.69
C LEU A 56 -25.66 -24.23 -34.05
N THR A 57 -25.13 -25.43 -34.17
CA THR A 57 -24.71 -25.97 -35.45
C THR A 57 -25.93 -26.51 -36.22
N ASP A 58 -25.83 -26.75 -37.53
CA ASP A 58 -26.89 -27.32 -38.32
C ASP A 58 -27.44 -28.62 -37.73
N LYS A 59 -26.53 -29.46 -37.20
CA LYS A 59 -26.90 -30.72 -36.56
C LYS A 59 -27.66 -30.49 -35.23
N ALA A 60 -27.26 -29.53 -34.42
CA ALA A 60 -27.95 -29.18 -33.19
C ALA A 60 -29.33 -28.57 -33.50
N ARG A 61 -29.42 -27.78 -34.57
CA ARG A 61 -30.67 -27.19 -35.05
C ARG A 61 -31.73 -28.26 -35.36
N THR A 62 -31.38 -29.27 -36.13
CA THR A 62 -32.32 -30.35 -36.50
C THR A 62 -32.57 -31.35 -35.36
N SER A 63 -31.59 -31.50 -34.44
CA SER A 63 -31.71 -32.47 -33.35
C SER A 63 -32.51 -31.96 -32.16
N ASN A 64 -32.40 -30.67 -31.81
CA ASN A 64 -32.88 -30.17 -30.53
C ASN A 64 -33.53 -28.78 -30.58
N TRP A 65 -33.39 -28.01 -31.67
CA TRP A 65 -34.00 -26.68 -31.80
C TRP A 65 -35.40 -26.78 -32.40
N VAL A 66 -35.52 -27.32 -33.62
CA VAL A 66 -36.77 -27.61 -34.29
C VAL A 66 -36.81 -29.11 -34.60
N VAL A 67 -37.71 -29.84 -33.92
CA VAL A 67 -37.79 -31.30 -34.07
C VAL A 67 -39.02 -31.65 -34.85
N GLU A 68 -38.83 -32.12 -36.10
CA GLU A 68 -39.95 -32.49 -36.96
C GLU A 68 -40.79 -33.65 -36.39
N GLY A 69 -42.09 -33.49 -36.44
CA GLY A 69 -43.06 -34.50 -35.96
C GLY A 69 -43.03 -34.74 -34.45
N ASN A 70 -42.39 -33.89 -33.68
CA ASN A 70 -42.22 -33.99 -32.21
C ASN A 70 -41.74 -35.40 -31.76
N MET A 71 -40.90 -36.04 -32.59
CA MET A 71 -40.35 -37.36 -32.30
C MET A 71 -38.85 -37.37 -32.58
N ARG A 72 -38.08 -37.89 -31.64
CA ARG A 72 -36.65 -38.06 -31.82
C ARG A 72 -36.28 -39.55 -31.73
N ASN A 73 -35.60 -40.02 -32.75
CA ASN A 73 -35.01 -41.36 -32.77
C ASN A 73 -33.50 -41.32 -32.49
N ASP A 74 -33.08 -41.98 -31.44
CA ASP A 74 -31.67 -42.32 -31.23
C ASP A 74 -31.48 -43.82 -31.50
N LYS A 75 -30.23 -44.24 -31.72
CA LYS A 75 -29.85 -45.60 -32.24
C LYS A 75 -30.54 -46.79 -31.58
N GLN A 76 -31.21 -46.63 -30.47
CA GLN A 76 -31.89 -47.69 -29.74
C GLN A 76 -33.21 -47.27 -29.04
N LYS A 77 -33.65 -46.00 -29.07
CA LYS A 77 -34.82 -45.52 -28.36
C LYS A 77 -35.50 -44.38 -29.10
N ALA A 78 -36.77 -44.56 -29.44
CA ALA A 78 -37.62 -43.48 -29.90
C ALA A 78 -38.23 -42.77 -28.68
N VAL A 79 -38.17 -41.43 -28.66
CA VAL A 79 -38.78 -40.58 -27.64
C VAL A 79 -39.86 -39.71 -28.29
N SER A 80 -41.08 -39.88 -27.85
CA SER A 80 -42.26 -39.11 -28.31
C SER A 80 -43.22 -38.91 -27.12
N PRO A 81 -43.75 -37.69 -26.86
CA PRO A 81 -43.42 -36.47 -27.58
C PRO A 81 -42.03 -35.91 -27.20
N TYR A 82 -41.33 -35.35 -28.18
CA TYR A 82 -40.06 -34.64 -28.01
C TYR A 82 -40.12 -33.28 -28.69
N TYR A 83 -40.53 -32.27 -27.94
CA TYR A 83 -40.61 -30.89 -28.41
C TYR A 83 -39.18 -30.30 -28.47
N GLY A 84 -38.90 -29.53 -29.50
CA GLY A 84 -37.66 -28.79 -29.62
C GLY A 84 -37.56 -27.63 -28.61
N LEU A 85 -36.37 -27.16 -28.35
CA LEU A 85 -36.15 -26.02 -27.44
C LEU A 85 -36.91 -24.77 -27.92
N LYS A 86 -37.01 -24.55 -29.25
CA LYS A 86 -37.77 -23.44 -29.81
C LYS A 86 -39.22 -23.47 -29.36
N ASP A 87 -39.91 -24.60 -29.52
CA ASP A 87 -41.31 -24.74 -29.16
C ASP A 87 -41.56 -24.46 -27.65
N ILE A 88 -40.60 -24.88 -26.81
CA ILE A 88 -40.67 -24.68 -25.37
C ILE A 88 -40.46 -23.20 -25.02
N LEU A 89 -39.47 -22.53 -25.61
CA LEU A 89 -39.19 -21.12 -25.34
C LEU A 89 -40.25 -20.19 -25.95
N ASP A 90 -40.83 -20.54 -27.12
CA ASP A 90 -41.93 -19.78 -27.73
C ASP A 90 -43.21 -19.86 -26.88
N SER A 91 -43.39 -20.94 -26.12
CA SER A 91 -44.52 -21.09 -25.18
C SER A 91 -44.33 -20.30 -23.88
N ALA A 92 -43.12 -19.88 -23.58
CA ALA A 92 -42.81 -19.07 -22.42
C ALA A 92 -42.98 -17.57 -22.74
N THR A 93 -43.42 -16.81 -21.74
CA THR A 93 -43.70 -15.37 -21.93
C THR A 93 -42.42 -14.56 -21.59
N PHE A 94 -41.61 -14.25 -22.58
CA PHE A 94 -40.50 -13.31 -22.46
C PHE A 94 -40.85 -11.98 -23.13
N LEU A 95 -40.33 -10.86 -22.60
CA LEU A 95 -40.53 -9.52 -23.16
C LEU A 95 -39.57 -9.17 -24.29
N PHE A 96 -38.57 -10.01 -24.53
CA PHE A 96 -37.49 -9.83 -25.47
C PHE A 96 -37.38 -11.01 -26.45
N PRO A 97 -36.71 -10.85 -27.59
CA PRO A 97 -36.54 -11.89 -28.58
C PRO A 97 -35.58 -12.99 -28.14
N ILE A 98 -35.93 -14.24 -28.53
CA ILE A 98 -35.04 -15.38 -28.43
C ILE A 98 -34.63 -15.79 -29.86
N GLU A 99 -33.35 -15.73 -30.16
CA GLU A 99 -32.84 -15.88 -31.52
C GLU A 99 -31.94 -17.10 -31.64
N GLU A 100 -32.12 -17.87 -32.73
CA GLU A 100 -31.11 -18.85 -33.13
C GLU A 100 -29.94 -18.17 -33.79
N VAL A 101 -28.72 -18.56 -33.40
CA VAL A 101 -27.50 -18.05 -33.97
C VAL A 101 -26.70 -19.21 -34.57
N PRO A 102 -26.67 -19.35 -35.91
CA PRO A 102 -25.90 -20.40 -36.55
C PRO A 102 -24.40 -20.22 -36.29
N ILE A 103 -23.77 -21.32 -35.91
CA ILE A 103 -22.31 -21.38 -35.76
C ILE A 103 -21.76 -22.62 -36.47
N PRO A 104 -20.50 -22.57 -36.97
CA PRO A 104 -19.82 -23.73 -37.51
C PRO A 104 -19.53 -24.77 -36.42
N ASP A 105 -19.13 -26.00 -36.84
CA ASP A 105 -18.82 -27.11 -35.91
C ASP A 105 -17.55 -26.87 -35.07
N GLY A 106 -16.74 -25.87 -35.42
CA GLY A 106 -15.51 -25.53 -34.68
C GLY A 106 -14.38 -26.54 -34.91
N LYS A 107 -14.20 -26.99 -36.16
CA LYS A 107 -13.24 -28.04 -36.51
C LYS A 107 -11.79 -27.58 -36.52
N ASP A 108 -11.58 -26.30 -36.74
CA ASP A 108 -10.25 -25.69 -36.84
C ASP A 108 -10.24 -24.26 -36.23
N GLU A 109 -9.09 -23.63 -36.26
CA GLU A 109 -8.86 -22.30 -35.74
C GLU A 109 -9.69 -21.24 -36.48
N THR A 110 -9.91 -21.40 -37.78
CA THR A 110 -10.71 -20.47 -38.59
C THR A 110 -12.16 -20.48 -38.15
N GLU A 111 -12.77 -21.66 -37.99
CA GLU A 111 -14.14 -21.80 -37.48
C GLU A 111 -14.26 -21.31 -36.03
N MET A 112 -13.23 -21.53 -35.19
CA MET A 112 -13.18 -21.01 -33.84
C MET A 112 -13.25 -19.46 -33.82
N TRP A 113 -12.49 -18.78 -34.65
CA TRP A 113 -12.52 -17.32 -34.80
C TRP A 113 -13.84 -16.82 -35.37
N GLN A 114 -14.45 -17.57 -36.31
CA GLN A 114 -15.81 -17.24 -36.79
C GLN A 114 -16.85 -17.28 -35.68
N ILE A 115 -16.80 -18.28 -34.81
CA ILE A 115 -17.68 -18.34 -33.63
C ILE A 115 -17.45 -17.14 -32.73
N PHE A 116 -16.19 -16.82 -32.44
CA PHE A 116 -15.81 -15.66 -31.61
C PHE A 116 -16.39 -14.35 -32.16
N GLU A 117 -16.17 -14.09 -33.45
CA GLU A 117 -16.66 -12.88 -34.10
C GLU A 117 -18.21 -12.83 -34.13
N THR A 118 -18.85 -13.98 -34.40
CA THR A 118 -20.31 -14.07 -34.41
C THR A 118 -20.87 -13.66 -33.06
N VAL A 119 -20.36 -14.23 -31.97
CA VAL A 119 -20.83 -13.91 -30.63
C VAL A 119 -20.48 -12.46 -30.23
N PHE A 120 -19.28 -12.00 -30.58
CA PHE A 120 -18.87 -10.62 -30.27
C PHE A 120 -19.75 -9.57 -30.96
N LYS A 121 -20.23 -9.84 -32.18
CA LYS A 121 -21.13 -8.95 -32.94
C LYS A 121 -22.51 -8.80 -32.27
N LEU A 122 -22.98 -9.78 -31.51
CA LEU A 122 -24.27 -9.74 -30.81
C LEU A 122 -24.26 -8.71 -29.64
N LEU A 123 -23.08 -8.42 -29.09
CA LEU A 123 -22.91 -7.58 -27.92
C LEU A 123 -22.85 -6.09 -28.29
N GLN A 124 -23.44 -5.25 -27.44
CA GLN A 124 -23.41 -3.80 -27.52
C GLN A 124 -22.63 -3.20 -26.33
N GLU A 125 -22.30 -1.93 -26.41
CA GLU A 125 -21.61 -1.23 -25.32
C GLU A 125 -22.48 -1.16 -24.07
N GLY A 126 -21.93 -1.62 -22.93
CA GLY A 126 -22.59 -1.58 -21.64
C GLY A 126 -23.56 -2.74 -21.34
N ASP A 127 -23.62 -3.78 -22.21
CA ASP A 127 -24.45 -4.96 -21.98
C ASP A 127 -24.11 -5.68 -20.68
N GLU A 128 -25.14 -6.25 -20.03
CA GLU A 128 -25.03 -7.26 -18.98
C GLU A 128 -25.08 -8.65 -19.60
N LEU A 129 -24.00 -9.41 -19.49
CA LEU A 129 -23.78 -10.69 -20.17
C LEU A 129 -23.98 -11.87 -19.21
N TYR A 130 -24.80 -12.83 -19.63
CA TYR A 130 -25.12 -14.06 -18.93
C TYR A 130 -24.79 -15.25 -19.84
N PHE A 131 -23.84 -16.09 -19.44
CA PHE A 131 -23.45 -17.28 -20.18
C PHE A 131 -24.06 -18.55 -19.55
N ASP A 132 -24.55 -19.46 -20.38
CA ASP A 132 -24.71 -20.88 -20.06
C ASP A 132 -23.76 -21.72 -20.92
N LEU A 133 -22.87 -22.46 -20.25
CA LEU A 133 -21.80 -23.22 -20.88
C LEU A 133 -22.04 -24.74 -20.89
N THR A 134 -23.27 -25.18 -20.58
CA THR A 134 -23.59 -26.60 -20.30
C THR A 134 -23.32 -27.50 -21.51
N HIS A 135 -23.79 -27.13 -22.69
CA HIS A 135 -23.75 -27.98 -23.89
C HIS A 135 -22.71 -27.50 -24.92
N SER A 136 -21.62 -26.92 -24.44
CA SER A 136 -20.60 -26.37 -25.32
C SER A 136 -19.58 -27.43 -25.76
N PHE A 137 -18.96 -27.23 -26.94
CA PHE A 137 -17.73 -27.96 -27.32
C PHE A 137 -16.65 -27.77 -26.26
N ARG A 138 -15.74 -28.72 -26.11
CA ARG A 138 -14.72 -28.71 -25.02
C ARG A 138 -13.91 -27.42 -24.89
N TYR A 139 -13.66 -26.70 -26.00
CA TYR A 139 -12.90 -25.44 -25.99
C TYR A 139 -13.81 -24.19 -25.85
N LEU A 140 -15.12 -24.29 -26.14
CA LEU A 140 -16.04 -23.15 -26.10
C LEU A 140 -16.12 -22.46 -24.74
N PRO A 141 -16.10 -23.15 -23.58
CA PRO A 141 -16.05 -22.48 -22.29
C PRO A 141 -14.83 -21.55 -22.16
N MET A 142 -13.67 -21.98 -22.66
CA MET A 142 -12.45 -21.16 -22.66
C MET A 142 -12.58 -19.98 -23.63
N LEU A 143 -13.13 -20.22 -24.83
CA LEU A 143 -13.42 -19.16 -25.80
C LEU A 143 -14.36 -18.10 -25.22
N MET A 144 -15.44 -18.51 -24.55
CA MET A 144 -16.41 -17.60 -23.96
C MET A 144 -15.83 -16.80 -22.79
N LEU A 145 -14.94 -17.40 -21.99
CA LEU A 145 -14.22 -16.66 -20.93
C LEU A 145 -13.31 -15.60 -21.53
N VAL A 146 -12.55 -15.93 -22.60
CA VAL A 146 -11.70 -14.98 -23.31
C VAL A 146 -12.55 -13.89 -23.97
N LEU A 147 -13.64 -14.26 -24.64
CA LEU A 147 -14.56 -13.30 -25.26
C LEU A 147 -15.20 -12.36 -24.23
N GLY A 148 -15.62 -12.87 -23.07
CA GLY A 148 -16.15 -12.07 -22.00
C GLY A 148 -15.16 -10.99 -21.54
N ASN A 149 -13.89 -11.36 -21.35
CA ASN A 149 -12.84 -10.38 -20.98
C ASN A 149 -12.54 -9.38 -22.10
N TYR A 150 -12.53 -9.83 -23.35
CA TYR A 150 -12.34 -8.97 -24.53
C TYR A 150 -13.51 -7.97 -24.66
N ALA A 151 -14.73 -8.41 -24.45
CA ALA A 151 -15.93 -7.58 -24.48
C ALA A 151 -15.98 -6.58 -23.30
N LYS A 152 -15.57 -7.00 -22.10
CA LYS A 152 -15.38 -6.05 -20.96
C LYS A 152 -14.48 -4.89 -21.34
N PHE A 153 -13.39 -5.17 -22.01
CA PHE A 153 -12.42 -4.13 -22.41
C PHE A 153 -12.93 -3.25 -23.54
N LEU A 154 -13.42 -3.82 -24.63
CA LEU A 154 -13.78 -3.08 -25.85
C LEU A 154 -15.18 -2.48 -25.85
N LYS A 155 -16.14 -3.14 -25.20
CA LYS A 155 -17.55 -2.75 -25.21
C LYS A 155 -18.09 -2.42 -23.82
N LYS A 156 -17.23 -2.36 -22.79
CA LYS A 156 -17.62 -2.11 -21.39
C LYS A 156 -18.75 -3.05 -20.89
N VAL A 157 -18.81 -4.25 -21.43
CA VAL A 157 -19.77 -5.28 -21.05
C VAL A 157 -19.50 -5.71 -19.60
N SER A 158 -20.56 -5.98 -18.85
CA SER A 158 -20.45 -6.58 -17.51
C SER A 158 -20.84 -8.05 -17.59
N VAL A 159 -19.92 -8.98 -17.31
CA VAL A 159 -20.27 -10.40 -17.15
C VAL A 159 -20.95 -10.56 -15.79
N CYS A 160 -22.23 -10.94 -15.77
CA CYS A 160 -23.05 -11.03 -14.55
C CYS A 160 -23.24 -12.47 -14.07
N SER A 161 -23.22 -13.43 -14.99
CA SER A 161 -23.34 -14.85 -14.64
C SER A 161 -22.65 -15.74 -15.66
N ILE A 162 -22.07 -16.84 -15.18
CA ILE A 162 -21.58 -17.95 -15.98
C ILE A 162 -22.11 -19.22 -15.32
N THR A 163 -23.02 -19.93 -15.97
CA THR A 163 -23.69 -21.11 -15.41
C THR A 163 -23.31 -22.39 -16.14
N TYR A 164 -23.36 -23.47 -15.40
CA TYR A 164 -23.20 -24.83 -15.90
C TYR A 164 -24.20 -25.75 -15.23
N GLY A 165 -25.14 -26.32 -15.97
CA GLY A 165 -26.10 -27.33 -15.48
C GLY A 165 -25.44 -28.70 -15.44
N ASN A 166 -25.09 -29.16 -14.25
CA ASN A 166 -24.33 -30.41 -14.07
C ASN A 166 -25.28 -31.61 -13.99
N TYR A 167 -25.75 -32.06 -15.15
CA TYR A 167 -26.65 -33.22 -15.24
C TYR A 167 -26.03 -34.51 -14.67
N GLU A 168 -24.73 -34.72 -14.83
CA GLU A 168 -24.02 -35.91 -14.34
C GLU A 168 -24.07 -36.02 -12.80
N ALA A 169 -24.15 -34.89 -12.10
CA ALA A 169 -24.28 -34.82 -10.64
C ALA A 169 -25.75 -34.88 -10.17
N ARG A 170 -26.68 -35.21 -11.03
CA ARG A 170 -28.12 -35.28 -10.73
C ARG A 170 -28.39 -36.26 -9.58
N ASN A 171 -29.18 -35.83 -8.60
CA ASN A 171 -29.75 -36.70 -7.59
C ASN A 171 -30.85 -37.55 -8.24
N LYS A 172 -30.62 -38.86 -8.36
CA LYS A 172 -31.56 -39.79 -9.01
C LYS A 172 -32.86 -39.96 -8.25
N ALA A 173 -32.89 -39.71 -6.93
CA ALA A 173 -34.10 -39.85 -6.13
C ALA A 173 -35.07 -38.66 -6.30
N THR A 174 -34.53 -37.44 -6.37
CA THR A 174 -35.33 -36.22 -6.54
C THR A 174 -35.41 -35.75 -8.00
N ASN A 175 -34.64 -36.33 -8.90
CA ASN A 175 -34.48 -35.94 -10.30
C ASN A 175 -34.00 -34.49 -10.46
N GLU A 176 -33.12 -34.01 -9.55
CA GLU A 176 -32.61 -32.66 -9.51
C GLU A 176 -31.11 -32.62 -9.87
N ALA A 177 -30.76 -31.83 -10.87
CA ALA A 177 -29.37 -31.54 -11.27
C ALA A 177 -28.96 -30.16 -10.76
N PRO A 178 -27.75 -29.99 -10.22
CA PRO A 178 -27.30 -28.68 -9.76
C PRO A 178 -26.96 -27.74 -10.91
N ILE A 179 -27.34 -26.46 -10.79
CA ILE A 179 -26.76 -25.36 -11.57
C ILE A 179 -25.54 -24.86 -10.80
N VAL A 180 -24.37 -25.00 -11.41
CA VAL A 180 -23.11 -24.52 -10.85
C VAL A 180 -22.83 -23.12 -11.38
N ASN A 181 -22.57 -22.17 -10.49
CA ASN A 181 -22.19 -20.81 -10.86
C ASN A 181 -20.65 -20.73 -10.95
N LEU A 182 -20.15 -20.46 -12.15
CA LEU A 182 -18.72 -20.32 -12.46
C LEU A 182 -18.25 -18.87 -12.47
N PHE A 183 -19.10 -17.92 -12.09
CA PHE A 183 -18.78 -16.48 -12.10
C PHE A 183 -17.57 -16.14 -11.22
N SER A 184 -17.35 -16.89 -10.14
CA SER A 184 -16.20 -16.75 -9.26
C SER A 184 -14.86 -16.85 -10.01
N LEU A 185 -14.76 -17.64 -11.09
CA LEU A 185 -13.57 -17.76 -11.93
C LEU A 185 -13.29 -16.45 -12.71
N SER A 186 -14.34 -15.83 -13.27
CA SER A 186 -14.23 -14.53 -13.94
C SER A 186 -13.85 -13.42 -12.95
N SER A 187 -14.46 -13.43 -11.76
CA SER A 187 -14.16 -12.50 -10.69
C SER A 187 -12.69 -12.62 -10.24
N LEU A 188 -12.19 -13.84 -9.99
CA LEU A 188 -10.79 -14.08 -9.65
C LEU A 188 -9.83 -13.51 -10.71
N GLN A 189 -10.16 -13.69 -11.99
CA GLN A 189 -9.36 -13.15 -13.09
C GLN A 189 -9.34 -11.62 -13.08
N ASP A 190 -10.48 -10.97 -12.86
CA ASP A 190 -10.58 -9.52 -12.76
C ASP A 190 -9.72 -8.97 -11.60
N TRP A 191 -9.79 -9.59 -10.42
CA TRP A 191 -8.96 -9.24 -9.27
C TRP A 191 -7.46 -9.46 -9.55
N THR A 192 -7.12 -10.55 -10.23
CA THR A 192 -5.72 -10.86 -10.60
C THR A 192 -5.17 -9.77 -11.54
N PHE A 193 -5.92 -9.38 -12.57
CA PHE A 193 -5.51 -8.32 -13.49
C PHE A 193 -5.41 -6.95 -12.81
N ALA A 194 -6.37 -6.61 -11.94
CA ALA A 194 -6.35 -5.36 -11.18
C ALA A 194 -5.15 -5.29 -10.22
N THR A 195 -4.82 -6.42 -9.58
CA THR A 195 -3.64 -6.50 -8.70
C THR A 195 -2.33 -6.44 -9.49
N ALA A 196 -2.25 -7.12 -10.64
CA ALA A 196 -1.08 -7.05 -11.51
C ALA A 196 -0.84 -5.62 -12.02
N ASP A 197 -1.90 -4.88 -12.35
CA ASP A 197 -1.84 -3.47 -12.75
C ASP A 197 -1.34 -2.59 -11.58
N TYR A 198 -1.87 -2.79 -10.37
CA TYR A 198 -1.40 -2.12 -9.16
C TYR A 198 0.09 -2.41 -8.89
N LEU A 199 0.50 -3.67 -8.91
CA LEU A 199 1.89 -4.06 -8.64
C LEU A 199 2.88 -3.54 -9.70
N LYS A 200 2.40 -3.26 -10.91
CA LYS A 200 3.24 -2.76 -12.02
C LYS A 200 3.30 -1.24 -12.07
N ASN A 201 2.20 -0.56 -11.75
CA ASN A 201 2.02 0.87 -12.00
C ASN A 201 1.68 1.67 -10.73
N GLY A 202 1.37 0.99 -9.62
CA GLY A 202 0.99 1.62 -8.35
C GLY A 202 -0.42 2.21 -8.31
N TYR A 203 -1.28 1.93 -9.32
CA TYR A 203 -2.65 2.47 -9.38
C TYR A 203 -3.67 1.49 -8.82
N ALA A 204 -4.40 1.91 -7.79
CA ALA A 204 -5.40 1.08 -7.12
C ALA A 204 -6.82 1.17 -7.72
N ASP A 205 -7.03 2.00 -8.76
CA ASP A 205 -8.37 2.35 -9.26
C ASP A 205 -9.22 1.15 -9.65
N LYS A 206 -8.63 0.16 -10.33
CA LYS A 206 -9.33 -1.07 -10.74
C LYS A 206 -9.74 -1.93 -9.56
N LEU A 207 -8.88 -2.05 -8.53
CA LEU A 207 -9.20 -2.77 -7.29
C LEU A 207 -10.37 -2.09 -6.55
N VAL A 208 -10.36 -0.76 -6.51
CA VAL A 208 -11.45 0.06 -5.94
C VAL A 208 -12.76 -0.15 -6.71
N GLU A 209 -12.70 -0.16 -8.04
CA GLU A 209 -13.87 -0.38 -8.90
C GLU A 209 -14.48 -1.77 -8.67
N LEU A 210 -13.66 -2.82 -8.63
CA LEU A 210 -14.11 -4.19 -8.37
C LEU A 210 -14.77 -4.32 -6.99
N SER A 211 -14.18 -3.73 -5.97
CA SER A 211 -14.77 -3.74 -4.63
C SER A 211 -16.13 -3.03 -4.60
N LYS A 212 -16.23 -1.85 -5.24
CA LYS A 212 -17.50 -1.11 -5.32
C LYS A 212 -18.58 -1.89 -6.08
N LYS A 213 -18.24 -2.57 -7.16
CA LYS A 213 -19.20 -3.35 -7.96
C LYS A 213 -19.63 -4.66 -7.26
N GLY A 214 -18.71 -5.31 -6.58
CA GLY A 214 -18.96 -6.60 -5.94
C GLY A 214 -19.40 -6.52 -4.49
N LEU A 215 -18.68 -5.81 -3.65
CA LEU A 215 -18.87 -5.81 -2.19
C LEU A 215 -19.88 -4.77 -1.73
N ASP A 216 -19.85 -3.54 -2.25
CA ASP A 216 -20.73 -2.47 -1.78
C ASP A 216 -22.22 -2.75 -1.96
N PRO A 217 -22.72 -3.33 -3.08
CA PRO A 217 -24.12 -3.72 -3.20
C PRO A 217 -24.51 -4.79 -2.18
N LEU A 218 -23.68 -5.83 -2.01
CA LEU A 218 -23.95 -6.92 -1.06
C LEU A 218 -24.04 -6.39 0.38
N MET A 219 -23.17 -5.47 0.76
CA MET A 219 -23.20 -4.83 2.09
C MET A 219 -24.41 -3.92 2.29
N ARG A 220 -25.03 -3.38 1.22
CA ARG A 220 -26.25 -2.56 1.31
C ARG A 220 -27.50 -3.43 1.46
N GLU A 221 -27.55 -4.54 0.75
CA GLU A 221 -28.73 -5.40 0.66
C GLU A 221 -28.82 -6.42 1.79
N SER A 222 -27.68 -6.85 2.36
CA SER A 222 -27.60 -7.84 3.44
C SER A 222 -27.04 -7.26 4.72
N GLU A 223 -27.84 -7.29 5.80
CA GLU A 223 -27.39 -6.90 7.14
C GLU A 223 -26.35 -7.89 7.68
N GLU A 224 -26.43 -9.15 7.31
CA GLU A 224 -25.47 -10.19 7.69
C GLU A 224 -24.08 -9.89 7.10
N ILE A 225 -23.99 -9.61 5.79
CA ILE A 225 -22.73 -9.26 5.11
C ILE A 225 -22.18 -7.92 5.64
N ARG A 226 -23.06 -6.96 5.95
CA ARG A 226 -22.63 -5.68 6.54
C ARG A 226 -22.01 -5.83 7.93
N LYS A 227 -22.42 -6.85 8.69
CA LYS A 227 -21.87 -7.19 10.00
C LYS A 227 -20.66 -8.12 9.93
N ASP A 228 -20.42 -8.76 8.80
CA ASP A 228 -19.30 -9.65 8.57
C ASP A 228 -17.97 -8.90 8.68
N GLU A 229 -17.07 -9.41 9.52
CA GLU A 229 -15.77 -8.75 9.78
C GLU A 229 -14.84 -8.83 8.56
N ASP A 230 -14.83 -9.94 7.83
CA ASP A 230 -13.99 -10.09 6.65
C ASP A 230 -14.43 -9.12 5.53
N ALA A 231 -15.75 -8.91 5.35
CA ALA A 231 -16.27 -7.91 4.42
C ALA A 231 -15.85 -6.48 4.82
N LYS A 232 -15.84 -6.16 6.11
CA LYS A 232 -15.38 -4.87 6.63
C LYS A 232 -13.88 -4.69 6.42
N HIS A 233 -13.06 -5.70 6.71
CA HIS A 233 -11.61 -5.67 6.49
C HIS A 233 -11.28 -5.51 5.00
N LEU A 234 -11.95 -6.25 4.11
CA LEU A 234 -11.75 -6.12 2.67
C LEU A 234 -12.10 -4.71 2.16
N ARG A 235 -13.20 -4.14 2.63
CA ARG A 235 -13.58 -2.76 2.30
C ARG A 235 -12.59 -1.71 2.84
N SER A 236 -12.14 -1.89 4.09
CA SER A 236 -11.13 -1.04 4.73
C SER A 236 -9.81 -1.11 3.96
N PHE A 237 -9.34 -2.31 3.64
CA PHE A 237 -8.16 -2.57 2.81
C PHE A 237 -8.21 -1.80 1.50
N VAL A 238 -9.29 -1.94 0.72
CA VAL A 238 -9.43 -1.28 -0.59
C VAL A 238 -9.41 0.24 -0.45
N ASN A 239 -10.09 0.81 0.56
CA ASN A 239 -10.12 2.25 0.79
C ASN A 239 -8.73 2.78 1.19
N ASN A 240 -8.01 2.08 2.08
CA ASN A 240 -6.67 2.49 2.49
C ASN A 240 -5.66 2.33 1.36
N LEU A 241 -5.77 1.29 0.53
CA LEU A 241 -4.94 1.12 -0.66
C LEU A 241 -5.17 2.24 -1.68
N LYS A 242 -6.41 2.67 -1.86
CA LYS A 242 -6.75 3.86 -2.67
C LYS A 242 -6.06 5.11 -2.13
N ASN A 243 -6.17 5.37 -0.81
CA ASN A 243 -5.57 6.54 -0.20
C ASN A 243 -4.04 6.51 -0.35
N PHE A 244 -3.40 5.39 -0.06
CA PHE A 244 -1.96 5.19 -0.29
C PHE A 244 -1.56 5.46 -1.74
N SER A 245 -2.29 4.88 -2.71
CA SER A 245 -2.02 5.09 -4.13
C SER A 245 -2.14 6.58 -4.52
N LEU A 246 -3.15 7.29 -4.02
CA LEU A 246 -3.33 8.73 -4.26
C LEU A 246 -2.24 9.56 -3.58
N ASP A 247 -1.83 9.21 -2.35
CA ASP A 247 -0.75 9.89 -1.64
C ASP A 247 0.58 9.76 -2.39
N MET A 248 0.85 8.57 -2.96
CA MET A 248 2.01 8.34 -3.82
C MET A 248 1.94 9.16 -5.11
N GLN A 249 0.81 9.13 -5.82
CA GLN A 249 0.62 9.88 -7.07
C GLN A 249 0.71 11.39 -6.88
N THR A 250 0.26 11.90 -5.74
CA THR A 250 0.21 13.33 -5.42
C THR A 250 1.32 13.81 -4.49
N CYS A 251 2.31 12.95 -4.21
CA CYS A 251 3.48 13.22 -3.38
C CYS A 251 3.13 13.75 -1.98
N ARG A 252 2.21 13.08 -1.25
CA ARG A 252 1.83 13.46 0.12
C ARG A 252 2.81 12.89 1.15
N GLY A 253 4.02 13.45 1.19
CA GLY A 253 5.14 12.93 1.98
C GLY A 253 4.82 12.74 3.46
N LEU A 254 4.10 13.68 4.10
CA LEU A 254 3.73 13.54 5.52
C LEU A 254 2.84 12.31 5.77
N ASN A 255 1.87 12.02 4.89
CA ASN A 255 1.01 10.84 5.02
C ASN A 255 1.81 9.53 4.85
N ILE A 256 2.81 9.54 3.98
CA ILE A 256 3.69 8.38 3.78
C ILE A 256 4.64 8.18 4.98
N ILE A 257 5.14 9.25 5.57
CA ILE A 257 5.97 9.21 6.78
C ILE A 257 5.14 8.71 7.98
N ASP A 258 3.89 9.17 8.13
CA ASP A 258 2.98 8.76 9.21
C ASP A 258 2.59 7.28 9.15
N THR A 259 2.53 6.69 7.94
CA THR A 259 2.24 5.26 7.67
C THR A 259 0.89 4.71 8.13
N SER A 260 -0.03 5.53 8.60
CA SER A 260 -1.33 5.06 9.11
C SER A 260 -2.12 4.22 8.09
N SER A 261 -2.15 4.65 6.83
CA SER A 261 -2.79 3.90 5.72
C SER A 261 -2.07 2.57 5.44
N ILE A 262 -0.74 2.56 5.43
CA ILE A 262 0.08 1.36 5.15
C ILE A 262 -0.12 0.31 6.26
N LYS A 263 -0.03 0.74 7.51
CA LYS A 263 -0.28 -0.11 8.68
C LYS A 263 -1.69 -0.72 8.63
N ARG A 264 -2.69 0.09 8.28
CA ARG A 264 -4.07 -0.38 8.17
C ARG A 264 -4.23 -1.41 7.06
N ILE A 265 -3.63 -1.20 5.88
CA ILE A 265 -3.63 -2.18 4.77
C ILE A 265 -3.06 -3.53 5.24
N LYS A 266 -1.88 -3.52 5.88
CA LYS A 266 -1.25 -4.74 6.40
C LYS A 266 -2.14 -5.46 7.42
N THR A 267 -2.69 -4.71 8.38
CA THR A 267 -3.59 -5.25 9.43
C THR A 267 -4.87 -5.83 8.84
N ASP A 268 -5.50 -5.15 7.89
CA ASP A 268 -6.73 -5.62 7.27
C ASP A 268 -6.50 -6.94 6.52
N ILE A 269 -5.40 -7.08 5.77
CA ILE A 269 -5.06 -8.34 5.09
C ILE A 269 -4.80 -9.47 6.10
N ASP A 270 -4.02 -9.19 7.16
CA ASP A 270 -3.68 -10.19 8.18
C ASP A 270 -4.89 -10.64 9.03
N SER A 271 -5.94 -9.83 9.07
CA SER A 271 -7.18 -10.10 9.81
C SER A 271 -8.23 -10.89 9.03
N LEU A 272 -8.04 -11.11 7.71
CA LEU A 272 -8.96 -11.90 6.90
C LEU A 272 -8.90 -13.38 7.29
N ASN A 273 -9.99 -13.92 7.85
CA ASN A 273 -10.09 -15.32 8.29
C ASN A 273 -10.71 -16.22 7.22
N LYS A 274 -11.73 -15.71 6.51
CA LYS A 274 -12.40 -16.40 5.41
C LYS A 274 -12.58 -15.41 4.27
N VAL A 275 -11.65 -15.39 3.35
CA VAL A 275 -11.84 -14.58 2.14
C VAL A 275 -13.09 -15.10 1.43
N VAL A 276 -14.01 -14.19 1.09
CA VAL A 276 -15.25 -14.51 0.33
C VAL A 276 -14.95 -15.35 -0.91
N ILE A 277 -13.76 -15.18 -1.49
CA ILE A 277 -13.19 -16.02 -2.55
C ILE A 277 -11.82 -16.48 -2.05
N PRO A 278 -11.66 -17.72 -1.55
CA PRO A 278 -10.39 -18.21 -0.96
C PRO A 278 -9.17 -18.04 -1.88
N GLN A 279 -9.39 -18.08 -3.18
CA GLN A 279 -8.34 -17.90 -4.20
C GLN A 279 -7.80 -16.47 -4.28
N LEU A 280 -8.45 -15.47 -3.66
CA LEU A 280 -7.93 -14.10 -3.57
C LEU A 280 -6.84 -13.93 -2.53
N GLU A 281 -6.74 -14.80 -1.54
CA GLU A 281 -5.76 -14.69 -0.46
C GLU A 281 -4.32 -14.53 -0.98
N PRO A 282 -3.79 -15.38 -1.89
CA PRO A 282 -2.46 -15.20 -2.43
C PRO A 282 -2.27 -13.87 -3.19
N VAL A 283 -3.34 -13.36 -3.83
CA VAL A 283 -3.34 -12.09 -4.56
C VAL A 283 -3.21 -10.92 -3.59
N LEU A 284 -3.97 -10.92 -2.49
CA LEU A 284 -3.91 -9.91 -1.44
C LEU A 284 -2.55 -9.92 -0.74
N HIS A 285 -1.97 -11.11 -0.50
CA HIS A 285 -0.62 -11.23 0.05
C HIS A 285 0.45 -10.59 -0.86
N LYS A 286 0.30 -10.63 -2.18
CA LYS A 286 1.21 -9.91 -3.09
C LYS A 286 1.17 -8.40 -2.89
N VAL A 287 -0.02 -7.84 -2.67
CA VAL A 287 -0.16 -6.41 -2.31
C VAL A 287 0.56 -6.12 -0.98
N ARG A 288 0.33 -6.96 0.04
CA ARG A 288 1.01 -6.82 1.34
C ARG A 288 2.53 -6.86 1.20
N GLU A 289 3.06 -7.79 0.40
CA GLU A 289 4.49 -7.89 0.14
C GLU A 289 5.08 -6.64 -0.52
N SER A 290 4.34 -6.00 -1.43
CA SER A 290 4.79 -4.76 -2.07
C SER A 290 4.97 -3.60 -1.08
N LEU A 291 4.34 -3.69 0.10
CA LEU A 291 4.40 -2.69 1.17
C LEU A 291 5.40 -3.07 2.29
N LYS A 292 6.07 -4.23 2.21
CA LYS A 292 7.08 -4.65 3.20
C LYS A 292 8.20 -3.64 3.44
N PRO A 293 8.71 -2.91 2.43
CA PRO A 293 9.79 -1.95 2.64
C PRO A 293 9.43 -0.82 3.62
N PHE A 294 8.14 -0.48 3.75
CA PHE A 294 7.69 0.61 4.61
C PHE A 294 7.62 0.16 6.07
N ASP A 295 8.16 0.98 6.98
CA ASP A 295 8.06 0.76 8.42
C ASP A 295 6.63 1.01 8.90
N ASP A 296 6.19 0.29 9.93
CA ASP A 296 4.86 0.43 10.50
C ASP A 296 4.78 1.57 11.54
N ALA A 297 5.92 2.02 12.03
CA ALA A 297 6.06 3.24 12.82
C ALA A 297 6.43 4.43 11.91
N GLY A 298 5.95 5.62 12.24
CA GLY A 298 6.27 6.83 11.49
C GLY A 298 7.78 7.04 11.41
N ASN A 299 8.34 7.12 10.20
CA ASN A 299 9.77 7.23 9.95
C ASN A 299 10.02 8.02 8.66
N VAL A 300 10.91 9.01 8.73
CA VAL A 300 11.28 9.83 7.56
C VAL A 300 11.86 9.00 6.41
N MET A 301 12.50 7.86 6.71
CA MET A 301 13.01 6.94 5.69
C MET A 301 11.91 6.35 4.81
N ASN A 302 10.64 6.37 5.25
CA ASN A 302 9.53 5.96 4.40
C ASN A 302 9.36 6.86 3.16
N ALA A 303 9.77 8.13 3.22
CA ALA A 303 9.82 8.99 2.03
C ALA A 303 10.89 8.51 1.02
N ILE A 304 12.05 8.05 1.50
CA ILE A 304 13.10 7.47 0.66
C ILE A 304 12.64 6.13 0.05
N LYS A 305 11.97 5.28 0.85
CA LYS A 305 11.37 4.03 0.39
C LYS A 305 10.25 4.29 -0.63
N ALA A 306 9.48 5.36 -0.46
CA ALA A 306 8.49 5.80 -1.44
C ALA A 306 9.14 6.23 -2.76
N ALA A 307 10.30 6.89 -2.73
CA ALA A 307 11.03 7.24 -3.93
C ALA A 307 11.46 5.99 -4.73
N GLN A 308 11.98 4.97 -4.05
CA GLN A 308 12.33 3.69 -4.69
C GLN A 308 11.07 3.00 -5.23
N TRP A 309 9.99 2.92 -4.43
CA TRP A 309 8.73 2.33 -4.85
C TRP A 309 8.16 3.02 -6.09
N CYS A 310 8.16 4.36 -6.13
CA CYS A 310 7.74 5.13 -7.31
C CYS A 310 8.61 4.84 -8.54
N PHE A 311 9.93 4.71 -8.36
CA PHE A 311 10.84 4.35 -9.44
C PHE A 311 10.51 2.97 -10.03
N ASP A 312 10.30 1.97 -9.18
CA ASP A 312 9.97 0.61 -9.57
C ASP A 312 8.62 0.53 -10.29
N ASN A 313 7.68 1.39 -9.91
CA ASN A 313 6.37 1.56 -10.55
C ASN A 313 6.37 2.57 -11.73
N GLN A 314 7.54 2.96 -12.25
CA GLN A 314 7.72 3.87 -13.39
C GLN A 314 7.14 5.29 -13.17
N GLN A 315 6.91 5.68 -11.93
CA GLN A 315 6.45 7.01 -11.53
C GLN A 315 7.66 7.92 -11.26
N TYR A 316 8.42 8.26 -12.30
CA TYR A 316 9.74 8.89 -12.18
C TYR A 316 9.70 10.30 -11.61
N GLN A 317 8.67 11.10 -11.90
CA GLN A 317 8.52 12.43 -11.32
C GLN A 317 8.27 12.37 -9.81
N GLN A 318 7.38 11.47 -9.40
CA GLN A 318 7.11 11.21 -7.98
C GLN A 318 8.35 10.70 -7.28
N SER A 319 9.09 9.78 -7.90
CA SER A 319 10.35 9.24 -7.36
C SER A 319 11.35 10.35 -7.06
N THR A 320 11.57 11.29 -8.00
CA THR A 320 12.49 12.42 -7.77
C THR A 320 12.00 13.34 -6.66
N THR A 321 10.70 13.60 -6.60
CA THR A 321 10.10 14.47 -5.58
C THR A 321 10.21 13.84 -4.18
N PHE A 322 9.86 12.56 -4.04
CA PHE A 322 9.99 11.86 -2.76
C PHE A 322 11.44 11.72 -2.31
N LEU A 323 12.39 11.49 -3.24
CA LEU A 323 13.80 11.39 -2.88
C LEU A 323 14.34 12.74 -2.37
N GLU A 324 14.07 13.84 -3.07
CA GLU A 324 14.52 15.17 -2.66
C GLU A 324 13.90 15.59 -1.33
N GLU A 325 12.57 15.51 -1.20
CA GLU A 325 11.88 15.86 0.03
C GLU A 325 12.17 14.90 1.18
N GLY A 326 12.44 13.63 0.88
CA GLY A 326 12.88 12.65 1.86
C GLY A 326 14.25 13.00 2.46
N VAL A 327 15.22 13.35 1.62
CA VAL A 327 16.54 13.83 2.10
C VAL A 327 16.38 15.10 2.94
N ILE A 328 15.59 16.07 2.47
CA ILE A 328 15.34 17.31 3.24
C ILE A 328 14.67 16.96 4.59
N SER A 329 13.70 16.06 4.61
CA SER A 329 13.03 15.64 5.83
C SER A 329 13.95 14.91 6.79
N TYR A 330 14.88 14.12 6.29
CA TYR A 330 15.93 13.46 7.08
C TYR A 330 16.78 14.48 7.85
N PHE A 331 17.30 15.51 7.17
CA PHE A 331 18.06 16.58 7.81
C PHE A 331 17.18 17.45 8.72
N CYS A 332 15.90 17.65 8.38
CA CYS A 332 14.98 18.36 9.27
C CYS A 332 14.81 17.61 10.60
N GLN A 333 14.59 16.30 10.57
CA GLN A 333 14.48 15.48 11.79
C GLN A 333 15.78 15.53 12.59
N ARG A 334 16.93 15.41 11.92
CA ARG A 334 18.26 15.43 12.55
C ARG A 334 18.58 16.74 13.27
N HIS A 335 18.05 17.88 12.79
CA HIS A 335 18.27 19.21 13.35
C HIS A 335 17.02 19.78 14.07
N GLY A 336 16.07 18.94 14.47
CA GLY A 336 14.89 19.37 15.23
C GLY A 336 13.96 20.34 14.50
N ILE A 337 13.95 20.30 13.15
CA ILE A 337 13.05 21.10 12.32
C ILE A 337 11.77 20.32 12.09
N ALA A 338 10.61 20.91 12.44
CA ALA A 338 9.33 20.30 12.16
C ALA A 338 9.12 20.08 10.66
N LEU A 339 8.60 18.90 10.30
CA LEU A 339 8.49 18.47 8.90
C LEU A 339 7.52 19.32 8.06
N ASP A 340 6.58 20.02 8.70
CA ASP A 340 5.63 20.96 8.08
C ASP A 340 6.11 22.42 8.10
N ALA A 341 7.25 22.72 8.72
CA ALA A 341 7.81 24.06 8.82
C ALA A 341 8.49 24.51 7.51
N ARG A 342 7.67 24.81 6.49
CA ARG A 342 8.10 25.11 5.12
C ARG A 342 9.32 26.04 5.03
N GLU A 343 9.29 27.19 5.69
CA GLU A 343 10.39 28.16 5.59
C GLU A 343 11.69 27.68 6.21
N LYS A 344 11.62 26.95 7.35
CA LYS A 344 12.80 26.36 7.97
C LYS A 344 13.41 25.22 7.16
N ARG A 345 12.57 24.41 6.48
CA ARG A 345 13.03 23.33 5.58
C ARG A 345 13.93 23.87 4.46
N GLU A 346 13.70 25.10 4.01
CA GLU A 346 14.56 25.74 2.98
C GLU A 346 16.01 25.94 3.45
N LEU A 347 16.31 25.92 4.76
CA LEU A 347 17.66 25.97 5.29
C LEU A 347 18.48 24.75 4.87
N VAL A 348 17.86 23.56 4.83
CA VAL A 348 18.53 22.33 4.38
C VAL A 348 18.93 22.44 2.91
N THR A 349 18.04 22.91 2.04
CA THR A 349 18.35 23.13 0.62
C THR A 349 19.46 24.19 0.46
N SER A 350 19.41 25.24 1.29
CA SER A 350 20.45 26.29 1.30
C SER A 350 21.80 25.71 1.74
N ALA A 351 21.83 24.83 2.75
CA ALA A 351 23.04 24.16 3.20
C ALA A 351 23.68 23.29 2.10
N PHE A 352 22.87 22.50 1.36
CA PHE A 352 23.38 21.75 0.20
C PHE A 352 24.01 22.64 -0.87
N ASN A 353 23.41 23.80 -1.12
CA ASN A 353 23.97 24.78 -2.06
C ASN A 353 25.27 25.41 -1.55
N ILE A 354 25.33 25.75 -0.26
CA ILE A 354 26.52 26.33 0.38
C ILE A 354 27.67 25.34 0.32
N VAL A 355 27.46 24.11 0.77
CA VAL A 355 28.50 23.07 0.78
C VAL A 355 28.90 22.69 -0.64
N GLY A 356 27.93 22.50 -1.54
CA GLY A 356 28.19 22.10 -2.94
C GLY A 356 28.97 23.14 -3.74
N GLN A 357 28.81 24.44 -3.43
CA GLN A 357 29.51 25.55 -4.10
C GLN A 357 30.67 26.10 -3.27
N ASN A 358 30.93 25.54 -2.10
CA ASN A 358 31.94 25.99 -1.14
C ASN A 358 31.85 27.51 -0.86
N LYS A 359 30.60 27.99 -0.59
CA LYS A 359 30.35 29.43 -0.39
C LYS A 359 30.94 29.92 0.94
N PRO A 360 31.63 31.06 0.95
CA PRO A 360 32.09 31.67 2.17
C PRO A 360 30.93 32.14 3.05
N LYS A 361 31.12 32.23 4.37
CA LYS A 361 30.08 32.50 5.36
C LYS A 361 29.37 33.85 5.12
N GLU A 362 30.10 34.81 4.54
CA GLU A 362 29.61 36.15 4.22
C GLU A 362 28.51 36.14 3.11
N GLU A 363 28.49 35.08 2.29
CA GLU A 363 27.51 34.92 1.22
C GLU A 363 26.26 34.10 1.63
N TRP A 364 26.22 33.62 2.88
CA TRP A 364 25.09 32.85 3.35
C TRP A 364 23.85 33.71 3.56
N LYS A 365 22.76 33.36 2.88
CA LYS A 365 21.51 34.10 2.95
C LYS A 365 20.49 33.30 3.76
N VAL A 366 19.89 33.94 4.74
CA VAL A 366 18.78 33.42 5.53
C VAL A 366 17.60 34.40 5.49
N LYS A 367 16.37 33.91 5.59
CA LYS A 367 15.17 34.77 5.63
C LYS A 367 15.04 35.55 6.95
N LYS A 368 15.53 34.97 8.04
CA LYS A 368 15.50 35.55 9.40
C LYS A 368 16.88 35.38 10.04
N ASP A 369 17.37 36.44 10.65
CA ASP A 369 18.71 36.43 11.28
C ASP A 369 18.82 35.38 12.39
N GLU A 370 17.74 35.11 13.13
CA GLU A 370 17.67 34.08 14.16
C GLU A 370 17.94 32.64 13.68
N TRP A 371 17.89 32.41 12.37
CA TRP A 371 18.17 31.10 11.75
C TRP A 371 19.62 30.93 11.29
N LYS A 372 20.49 31.92 11.48
CA LYS A 372 21.89 31.84 11.03
C LYS A 372 22.69 30.75 11.75
N ASP A 373 22.43 30.59 13.04
CA ASP A 373 23.13 29.57 13.83
C ASP A 373 22.66 28.18 13.42
N LEU A 374 21.36 27.95 13.26
CA LEU A 374 20.80 26.69 12.77
C LEU A 374 21.32 26.34 11.35
N LEU A 375 21.38 27.32 10.44
CA LEU A 375 22.00 27.09 9.12
C LEU A 375 23.48 26.69 9.27
N GLY A 376 24.19 27.33 10.19
CA GLY A 376 25.59 26.99 10.50
C GLY A 376 25.76 25.57 11.02
N GLU A 377 24.85 25.10 11.87
CA GLU A 377 24.82 23.72 12.37
C GLU A 377 24.60 22.73 11.22
N ILE A 378 23.59 22.98 10.36
CA ILE A 378 23.28 22.11 9.21
C ILE A 378 24.47 22.05 8.23
N VAL A 379 25.08 23.18 7.90
CA VAL A 379 26.26 23.24 7.00
C VAL A 379 27.44 22.49 7.59
N ASN A 380 27.59 22.49 8.92
CA ASN A 380 28.69 21.81 9.61
C ASN A 380 28.42 20.33 9.92
N ASP A 381 27.24 19.83 9.65
CA ASP A 381 26.91 18.41 9.82
C ASP A 381 27.83 17.54 8.97
N GLU A 382 28.33 16.44 9.54
CA GLU A 382 29.32 15.56 8.86
C GLU A 382 28.71 14.87 7.62
N LEU A 383 27.42 14.46 7.70
CA LEU A 383 26.72 13.89 6.56
C LEU A 383 26.48 14.95 5.46
N MET A 384 26.14 16.20 5.84
CA MET A 384 26.00 17.30 4.90
C MET A 384 27.32 17.58 4.16
N LYS A 385 28.48 17.45 4.82
CA LYS A 385 29.82 17.59 4.23
C LYS A 385 30.24 16.41 3.36
N ASN A 386 29.47 15.30 3.36
CA ASN A 386 29.78 14.19 2.47
C ASN A 386 29.63 14.64 1.01
N LYS A 387 30.79 14.69 0.32
CA LYS A 387 30.88 15.20 -1.06
C LYS A 387 30.02 14.40 -2.05
N GLN A 388 29.89 13.09 -1.83
CA GLN A 388 29.08 12.23 -2.70
C GLN A 388 27.59 12.53 -2.53
N LEU A 389 27.11 12.63 -1.29
CA LEU A 389 25.73 13.00 -0.98
C LEU A 389 25.38 14.37 -1.57
N THR A 390 26.16 15.39 -1.27
CA THR A 390 25.90 16.77 -1.69
C THR A 390 25.91 16.92 -3.21
N LYS A 391 26.88 16.30 -3.90
CA LYS A 391 26.93 16.29 -5.37
C LYS A 391 25.70 15.57 -5.96
N THR A 392 25.29 14.44 -5.38
CA THR A 392 24.15 13.66 -5.87
C THR A 392 22.84 14.39 -5.62
N PHE A 393 22.65 15.01 -4.46
CA PHE A 393 21.48 15.82 -4.15
C PHE A 393 21.32 17.01 -5.13
N ASN A 394 22.41 17.73 -5.41
CA ASN A 394 22.38 18.81 -6.39
C ASN A 394 22.07 18.31 -7.81
N SER A 395 22.54 17.10 -8.18
CA SER A 395 22.20 16.48 -9.46
C SER A 395 20.73 16.07 -9.52
N LEU A 396 20.15 15.59 -8.41
CA LEU A 396 18.73 15.28 -8.27
C LEU A 396 17.85 16.52 -8.47
N ALA A 397 18.23 17.65 -7.88
CA ALA A 397 17.52 18.93 -8.07
C ALA A 397 17.50 19.36 -9.55
N VAL A 398 18.58 19.12 -10.30
CA VAL A 398 18.62 19.37 -11.75
C VAL A 398 17.67 18.46 -12.51
N LEU A 399 17.59 17.17 -12.15
CA LEU A 399 16.63 16.21 -12.75
C LEU A 399 15.19 16.63 -12.48
N ARG A 400 14.87 16.95 -11.21
CA ARG A 400 13.53 17.41 -10.83
C ARG A 400 13.11 18.68 -11.59
N ASN A 401 14.01 19.64 -11.75
CA ASN A 401 13.73 20.84 -12.50
C ASN A 401 13.53 20.57 -14.00
N ASP A 402 14.23 19.59 -14.58
CA ASP A 402 13.99 19.18 -15.96
C ASP A 402 12.57 18.62 -16.15
N TYR A 403 12.10 17.80 -15.23
CA TYR A 403 10.72 17.32 -15.19
C TYR A 403 9.70 18.46 -15.06
N ASN A 404 9.90 19.35 -14.07
CA ASN A 404 8.95 20.42 -13.77
C ASN A 404 8.81 21.41 -14.93
N HIS A 405 9.82 21.56 -15.76
CA HIS A 405 9.81 22.38 -16.96
C HIS A 405 9.53 21.57 -18.25
N CYS A 406 9.07 20.31 -18.12
CA CYS A 406 8.73 19.44 -19.25
C CYS A 406 9.87 19.29 -20.28
N GLY A 407 11.12 19.40 -19.87
CA GLY A 407 12.28 19.40 -20.78
C GLY A 407 12.33 20.61 -21.72
N MET A 408 11.53 21.66 -21.49
CA MET A 408 11.52 22.89 -22.32
C MET A 408 12.67 23.81 -21.91
N ARG A 409 13.90 23.36 -22.15
CA ARG A 409 15.14 24.09 -21.84
C ARG A 409 16.27 23.64 -22.77
N ASP A 410 17.29 24.48 -22.96
CA ASP A 410 18.37 24.26 -23.93
C ASP A 410 19.16 22.96 -23.69
N ASN A 411 19.36 22.59 -22.43
CA ASN A 411 20.14 21.41 -22.05
C ASN A 411 19.25 20.27 -21.51
N LYS A 412 18.11 20.02 -22.14
CA LYS A 412 17.20 18.91 -21.78
C LYS A 412 17.91 17.57 -21.88
N LYS A 413 17.63 16.69 -20.94
CA LYS A 413 18.07 15.29 -20.98
C LYS A 413 17.05 14.44 -21.74
N ASP A 414 17.55 13.41 -22.42
CA ASP A 414 16.64 12.38 -22.96
C ASP A 414 16.06 11.50 -21.84
N SER A 415 14.93 10.87 -22.11
CA SER A 415 14.17 10.10 -21.11
C SER A 415 14.96 8.98 -20.48
N ASP A 416 15.86 8.31 -21.25
CA ASP A 416 16.68 7.22 -20.71
C ASP A 416 17.78 7.74 -19.77
N LYS A 417 18.38 8.88 -20.10
CA LYS A 417 19.35 9.55 -19.21
C LYS A 417 18.71 10.04 -17.91
N ILE A 418 17.46 10.52 -17.98
CA ILE A 418 16.70 10.90 -16.79
C ILE A 418 16.46 9.69 -15.91
N ARG A 419 15.94 8.60 -16.46
CA ARG A 419 15.68 7.35 -15.72
C ARG A 419 16.96 6.81 -15.07
N LYS A 420 18.06 6.72 -15.81
CA LYS A 420 19.35 6.29 -15.28
C LYS A 420 19.89 7.26 -14.20
N GLY A 421 19.67 8.56 -14.37
CA GLY A 421 20.04 9.57 -13.39
C GLY A 421 19.31 9.42 -12.07
N ILE A 422 17.99 9.18 -12.11
CA ILE A 422 17.19 8.95 -10.89
C ILE A 422 17.68 7.67 -10.19
N LYS A 423 17.87 6.58 -10.94
CA LYS A 423 18.38 5.33 -10.37
C LYS A 423 19.74 5.53 -9.69
N SER A 424 20.66 6.25 -10.34
CA SER A 424 21.96 6.58 -9.75
C SER A 424 21.83 7.41 -8.48
N CYS A 425 20.87 8.34 -8.41
CA CYS A 425 20.62 9.11 -7.18
C CYS A 425 20.10 8.21 -6.05
N LEU A 426 19.14 7.34 -6.34
CA LEU A 426 18.61 6.37 -5.37
C LEU A 426 19.71 5.44 -4.84
N ASP A 427 20.51 4.86 -5.75
CA ASP A 427 21.60 3.91 -5.41
C ASP A 427 22.73 4.57 -4.62
N THR A 428 22.86 5.89 -4.68
CA THR A 428 23.87 6.64 -3.95
C THR A 428 23.32 7.17 -2.61
N ILE A 429 22.18 7.80 -2.61
CA ILE A 429 21.62 8.49 -1.43
C ILE A 429 21.13 7.48 -0.38
N THR A 430 20.38 6.46 -0.83
CA THR A 430 19.76 5.52 0.13
C THR A 430 20.77 4.81 1.03
N PRO A 431 21.86 4.22 0.53
CA PRO A 431 22.87 3.60 1.39
C PRO A 431 23.51 4.60 2.35
N LEU A 432 23.85 5.81 1.89
CA LEU A 432 24.48 6.82 2.75
C LEU A 432 23.61 7.23 3.93
N LEU A 433 22.28 7.30 3.75
CA LEU A 433 21.35 7.60 4.84
C LEU A 433 21.18 6.40 5.78
N ILE A 434 21.18 5.17 5.25
CA ILE A 434 21.10 3.95 6.06
C ILE A 434 22.37 3.82 6.91
N ASP A 435 23.56 3.97 6.31
CA ASP A 435 24.85 3.89 7.01
C ASP A 435 24.94 4.94 8.14
N ASP A 436 24.40 6.15 7.91
CA ASP A 436 24.36 7.20 8.94
C ASP A 436 23.40 6.84 10.10
N ILE A 437 22.24 6.23 9.81
CA ILE A 437 21.32 5.74 10.85
C ILE A 437 21.99 4.64 11.65
N GLU A 438 22.55 3.63 10.99
CA GLU A 438 23.24 2.52 11.65
C GLU A 438 24.41 3.01 12.50
N TYR A 439 25.17 3.98 11.99
CA TYR A 439 26.23 4.62 12.76
C TYR A 439 25.68 5.32 14.01
N CYS A 440 24.58 6.06 13.89
CA CYS A 440 23.95 6.72 15.02
C CYS A 440 23.37 5.72 16.05
N GLU A 441 22.71 4.64 15.59
CA GLU A 441 22.11 3.62 16.46
C GLU A 441 23.16 2.75 17.18
N ASN A 442 24.32 2.55 16.57
CA ASN A 442 25.41 1.75 17.13
C ASN A 442 26.37 2.55 18.02
N LYS A 443 26.13 3.83 18.27
CA LYS A 443 26.92 4.59 19.23
C LYS A 443 26.80 3.97 20.63
N GLU A 444 27.95 3.83 21.29
CA GLU A 444 27.97 3.39 22.69
C GLU A 444 27.37 4.44 23.62
N ASN A 445 26.73 4.00 24.69
CA ASN A 445 26.24 4.90 25.72
C ASN A 445 27.42 5.47 26.53
N CYS A 446 27.34 6.73 26.91
CA CYS A 446 28.37 7.41 27.69
C CYS A 446 27.76 8.36 28.71
N LEU A 447 28.16 8.24 29.96
CA LEU A 447 27.85 9.19 31.02
C LEU A 447 28.94 10.27 31.11
N ILE A 448 28.61 11.48 30.72
CA ILE A 448 29.53 12.63 30.90
C ILE A 448 29.32 13.17 32.31
N ASN A 449 30.37 13.10 33.10
CA ASN A 449 30.35 13.68 34.44
C ASN A 449 30.92 15.12 34.40
N LEU A 450 30.03 16.09 34.50
CA LEU A 450 30.36 17.51 34.68
C LEU A 450 29.96 17.92 36.10
N SER A 451 30.78 17.54 37.06
CA SER A 451 30.53 17.86 38.47
C SER A 451 31.82 18.20 39.24
N ASN A 452 31.64 18.78 40.42
CA ASN A 452 32.75 19.04 41.36
C ASN A 452 33.37 17.75 41.94
N HIS A 453 32.77 16.59 41.64
CA HIS A 453 33.18 15.28 42.12
C HIS A 453 33.60 14.39 40.96
N PRO A 454 34.93 14.32 40.64
CA PRO A 454 35.43 13.40 39.61
C PRO A 454 35.02 11.95 39.89
N SER A 455 34.74 11.19 38.84
CA SER A 455 34.20 9.82 38.94
C SER A 455 35.16 8.86 39.69
N GLN A 456 36.44 9.13 39.68
CA GLN A 456 37.45 8.37 40.45
C GLN A 456 37.25 8.41 41.97
N HIS A 457 36.46 9.37 42.47
CA HIS A 457 36.13 9.54 43.90
C HIS A 457 34.73 9.06 44.25
N TRP A 458 34.00 8.49 43.29
CA TRP A 458 32.65 7.97 43.51
C TRP A 458 32.69 6.68 44.32
N ASN A 459 31.70 6.47 45.17
CA ASN A 459 31.55 5.21 45.87
C ASN A 459 31.11 4.10 44.92
N LYS A 460 31.12 2.87 45.38
CA LYS A 460 30.80 1.69 44.57
C LYS A 460 29.38 1.75 44.04
N GLU A 461 28.41 2.15 44.87
CA GLU A 461 27.01 2.26 44.52
C GLU A 461 26.77 3.27 43.40
N GLN A 462 27.46 4.40 43.44
CA GLN A 462 27.38 5.45 42.42
C GLN A 462 27.98 4.99 41.09
N VAL A 463 29.11 4.30 41.12
CA VAL A 463 29.72 3.74 39.91
C VAL A 463 28.86 2.65 39.29
N GLU A 464 28.28 1.75 40.11
CA GLU A 464 27.35 0.71 39.63
C GLU A 464 26.08 1.33 39.01
N ALA A 465 25.52 2.38 39.61
CA ALA A 465 24.38 3.10 39.05
C ALA A 465 24.73 3.83 37.74
N ALA A 466 25.97 4.37 37.63
CA ALA A 466 26.43 5.05 36.43
C ALA A 466 26.64 4.08 35.25
N ALA A 467 26.98 2.82 35.50
CA ALA A 467 27.19 1.81 34.47
C ALA A 467 25.91 1.60 33.60
N ASN A 468 24.71 1.90 34.11
CA ASN A 468 23.48 1.87 33.33
C ASN A 468 23.42 2.92 32.21
N TYR A 469 24.27 3.96 32.27
CA TYR A 469 24.38 5.04 31.29
C TYR A 469 25.60 4.89 30.37
N GLY A 470 26.40 3.84 30.51
CA GLY A 470 27.55 3.51 29.69
C GLY A 470 28.91 3.90 30.32
N GLU A 471 29.94 4.09 29.46
CA GLU A 471 31.30 4.51 29.90
C GLU A 471 31.24 5.90 30.56
N ILE A 472 31.98 6.08 31.65
CA ILE A 472 32.02 7.36 32.34
C ILE A 472 33.18 8.19 31.82
N LYS A 473 32.91 9.44 31.40
CA LYS A 473 33.91 10.41 30.97
C LYS A 473 33.79 11.70 31.80
N ASP A 474 34.88 12.04 32.53
CA ASP A 474 34.92 13.27 33.31
C ASP A 474 35.25 14.48 32.43
N ILE A 475 34.45 15.54 32.55
CA ILE A 475 34.77 16.89 32.12
C ILE A 475 35.00 17.70 33.41
N PRO A 476 36.20 18.25 33.67
CA PRO A 476 36.45 19.01 34.89
C PRO A 476 35.47 20.19 35.02
N PHE A 477 34.82 20.27 36.17
CA PHE A 477 33.92 21.39 36.47
C PHE A 477 34.70 22.71 36.55
N PRO A 478 34.20 23.82 35.98
CA PRO A 478 34.93 25.08 35.95
C PRO A 478 35.06 25.70 37.36
N THR A 479 36.11 26.43 37.57
CA THR A 479 36.23 27.33 38.72
C THR A 479 35.40 28.58 38.44
N ILE A 480 34.39 28.85 39.26
CA ILE A 480 33.49 29.99 39.13
C ILE A 480 33.74 30.90 40.29
N THR A 481 34.15 32.13 40.00
CA THR A 481 34.43 33.11 41.02
C THR A 481 33.14 33.89 41.36
N PRO A 482 33.00 34.38 42.63
CA PRO A 482 31.81 35.13 43.03
C PRO A 482 31.56 36.42 42.22
N ASP A 483 32.57 36.90 41.52
CA ASP A 483 32.50 38.14 40.73
C ASP A 483 31.92 37.97 39.35
N PHE A 484 31.69 36.71 38.88
CA PHE A 484 31.13 36.45 37.56
C PHE A 484 29.72 37.00 37.46
N CYS A 485 29.49 37.79 36.41
CA CYS A 485 28.13 38.25 36.09
C CYS A 485 27.37 37.18 35.27
N GLU A 486 26.07 37.35 35.09
CA GLU A 486 25.21 36.43 34.34
C GLU A 486 25.75 36.13 32.93
N ASN A 487 26.31 37.15 32.25
CA ASN A 487 26.85 37.01 30.90
C ASN A 487 28.12 36.18 30.88
N ASP A 488 28.94 36.25 31.95
CA ASP A 488 30.16 35.44 32.07
C ASP A 488 29.81 33.98 32.28
N ILE A 489 28.80 33.70 33.14
CA ILE A 489 28.28 32.34 33.34
C ILE A 489 27.71 31.77 32.02
N ARG A 490 26.96 32.56 31.26
CA ARG A 490 26.41 32.12 29.97
C ARG A 490 27.52 31.77 28.97
N LYS A 491 28.50 32.64 28.79
CA LYS A 491 29.66 32.38 27.91
C LYS A 491 30.43 31.13 28.34
N LEU A 492 30.62 30.93 29.64
CA LEU A 492 31.31 29.77 30.18
C LEU A 492 30.48 28.48 29.90
N ALA A 493 29.16 28.52 30.11
CA ALA A 493 28.28 27.41 29.78
C ALA A 493 28.36 27.03 28.30
N ASP A 494 28.38 28.02 27.38
CA ASP A 494 28.50 27.78 25.92
C ASP A 494 29.79 27.04 25.55
N VAL A 495 30.92 27.35 26.27
CA VAL A 495 32.19 26.65 26.06
C VAL A 495 32.07 25.17 26.47
N TYR A 496 31.41 24.90 27.61
CA TYR A 496 31.27 23.53 28.11
C TYR A 496 30.29 22.73 27.29
N ILE A 497 29.17 23.33 26.87
CA ILE A 497 28.20 22.70 25.96
C ILE A 497 28.90 22.30 24.66
N LYS A 498 29.72 23.14 24.05
CA LYS A 498 30.51 22.77 22.87
C LYS A 498 31.39 21.54 23.08
N LYS A 499 32.04 21.41 24.25
CA LYS A 499 32.83 20.19 24.57
C LYS A 499 31.94 18.95 24.70
N ILE A 500 30.75 19.09 25.28
CA ILE A 500 29.78 18.00 25.43
C ILE A 500 29.25 17.57 24.05
N LEU A 501 28.90 18.50 23.18
CA LEU A 501 28.42 18.22 21.82
C LEU A 501 29.47 17.54 20.94
N GLU A 502 30.76 17.75 21.18
CA GLU A 502 31.83 16.98 20.49
C GLU A 502 31.81 15.49 20.90
N LEU A 503 31.44 15.18 22.15
CA LEU A 503 31.28 13.80 22.60
C LEU A 503 29.98 13.16 22.11
N GLU A 504 28.91 13.94 21.96
CA GLU A 504 27.64 13.48 21.39
C GLU A 504 27.82 12.95 19.96
N LYS A 505 28.75 13.48 19.20
CA LYS A 505 29.08 12.96 17.86
C LYS A 505 29.53 11.50 17.89
N LEU A 506 30.13 11.06 18.99
CA LEU A 506 30.75 9.74 19.15
C LEU A 506 29.94 8.77 19.99
N TYR A 507 29.10 9.28 20.90
CA TYR A 507 28.40 8.50 21.92
C TYR A 507 26.93 8.93 22.03
N HIS A 508 26.07 8.03 22.52
CA HIS A 508 24.79 8.42 23.11
C HIS A 508 25.03 8.93 24.53
N ILE A 509 24.96 10.24 24.71
CA ILE A 509 25.37 10.86 25.96
C ILE A 509 24.21 11.08 26.92
N THR A 510 24.46 10.82 28.19
CA THR A 510 23.72 11.37 29.34
C THR A 510 24.65 12.23 30.14
N VAL A 511 24.24 13.43 30.55
CA VAL A 511 25.14 14.35 31.26
C VAL A 511 24.75 14.47 32.73
N HIS A 512 25.67 14.04 33.61
CA HIS A 512 25.55 14.28 35.05
C HIS A 512 26.10 15.66 35.34
N VAL A 513 25.27 16.60 35.79
CA VAL A 513 25.66 17.98 36.06
C VAL A 513 25.41 18.30 37.54
N MET A 514 26.47 18.62 38.27
CA MET A 514 26.33 19.06 39.68
C MET A 514 27.47 20.01 40.07
N GLY A 515 27.12 21.17 40.58
CA GLY A 515 28.11 22.14 41.04
C GLY A 515 27.47 23.48 41.39
N GLU A 516 28.15 24.57 41.01
CA GLU A 516 27.60 25.90 41.19
C GLU A 516 26.25 26.06 40.47
N MET A 517 25.26 26.61 41.18
CA MET A 517 23.87 26.51 40.78
C MET A 517 23.52 27.26 39.49
N THR A 518 24.09 28.47 39.31
CA THR A 518 23.76 29.31 38.15
C THR A 518 24.33 28.73 36.84
N PHE A 519 25.56 28.22 36.93
CA PHE A 519 26.21 27.51 35.80
C PHE A 519 25.47 26.18 35.49
N THR A 520 25.21 25.39 36.53
CA THR A 520 24.45 24.14 36.40
C THR A 520 23.09 24.39 35.69
N TYR A 521 22.33 25.42 36.10
CA TYR A 521 21.09 25.78 35.48
C TYR A 521 21.22 26.13 33.99
N GLN A 522 22.24 26.97 33.67
CA GLN A 522 22.48 27.36 32.27
C GLN A 522 22.84 26.17 31.39
N VAL A 523 23.72 25.27 31.88
CA VAL A 523 24.13 24.08 31.12
C VAL A 523 22.94 23.12 30.94
N VAL A 524 22.21 22.78 32.02
CA VAL A 524 21.09 21.86 31.99
C VAL A 524 19.95 22.39 31.10
N SER A 525 19.62 23.67 31.23
CA SER A 525 18.55 24.28 30.43
C SER A 525 18.85 24.22 28.93
N GLN A 526 20.09 24.51 28.53
CA GLN A 526 20.49 24.49 27.13
C GLN A 526 20.58 23.05 26.58
N LEU A 527 21.18 22.11 27.33
CA LEU A 527 21.30 20.71 26.91
C LEU A 527 19.92 20.05 26.76
N LYS A 528 19.00 20.29 27.70
CA LYS A 528 17.62 19.78 27.60
C LYS A 528 16.86 20.39 26.43
N ALA A 529 17.08 21.66 26.11
CA ALA A 529 16.50 22.28 24.91
C ALA A 529 17.03 21.65 23.60
N MET A 530 18.20 21.01 23.64
CA MET A 530 18.81 20.26 22.54
C MET A 530 18.42 18.76 22.56
N GLY A 531 17.59 18.31 23.52
CA GLY A 531 17.16 16.91 23.63
C GLY A 531 18.15 15.99 24.35
N ILE A 532 19.18 16.54 25.01
CA ILE A 532 20.19 15.77 25.74
C ILE A 532 19.73 15.54 27.18
N ASP A 533 19.77 14.28 27.61
CA ASP A 533 19.38 13.88 28.95
C ASP A 533 20.38 14.38 30.00
N CYS A 534 19.85 15.09 31.03
CA CYS A 534 20.63 15.58 32.13
C CYS A 534 20.16 14.95 33.46
N ILE A 535 21.11 14.53 34.28
CA ILE A 535 20.86 13.89 35.58
C ILE A 535 21.67 14.55 36.70
N ALA A 536 21.18 14.39 37.92
CA ALA A 536 21.89 14.77 39.15
C ALA A 536 21.97 13.61 40.12
N SER A 537 23.00 13.54 40.95
CA SER A 537 23.05 12.65 42.10
C SER A 537 22.12 13.12 43.22
N THR A 538 21.35 12.19 43.77
CA THR A 538 20.66 12.43 45.04
C THR A 538 21.43 11.79 46.18
N THR A 539 21.49 12.45 47.33
CA THR A 539 22.27 12.00 48.47
C THR A 539 21.46 12.08 49.76
N ASP A 540 21.61 11.11 50.65
CA ASP A 540 21.21 11.21 52.04
C ASP A 540 22.27 12.01 52.82
N ARG A 541 21.79 12.87 53.69
CA ARG A 541 22.64 13.79 54.47
C ARG A 541 22.73 13.32 55.93
N ASN A 542 23.84 12.74 56.32
CA ASN A 542 24.11 12.37 57.70
C ASN A 542 25.00 13.44 58.34
N SER A 543 24.46 14.22 59.31
CA SER A 543 25.22 15.26 59.99
C SER A 543 25.49 14.85 61.43
N VAL A 544 26.76 14.84 61.82
CA VAL A 544 27.18 14.60 63.18
C VAL A 544 27.81 15.90 63.74
N GLU A 545 27.34 16.35 64.89
CA GLU A 545 27.90 17.49 65.59
C GLU A 545 29.05 17.02 66.49
N LEU A 546 30.22 17.56 66.28
CA LEU A 546 31.41 17.27 67.11
C LEU A 546 31.36 18.03 68.43
N THR A 547 32.10 17.55 69.42
CA THR A 547 32.19 18.13 70.76
C THR A 547 32.75 19.57 70.78
N ASP A 548 33.36 20.04 69.70
CA ASP A 548 33.89 21.39 69.51
C ASP A 548 32.91 22.33 68.76
N GLY A 549 31.66 21.88 68.54
CA GLY A 549 30.62 22.67 67.87
C GLY A 549 30.68 22.66 66.35
N ARG A 550 31.64 21.94 65.72
CA ARG A 550 31.67 21.75 64.28
C ARG A 550 30.75 20.65 63.85
N LYS A 551 30.04 20.82 62.71
CA LYS A 551 29.23 19.81 62.07
C LYS A 551 30.01 19.17 60.91
N ILE A 552 30.22 17.86 61.04
CA ILE A 552 30.67 17.05 59.89
C ILE A 552 29.41 16.48 59.24
N THR A 553 29.30 16.74 57.94
CA THR A 553 28.19 16.19 57.14
C THR A 553 28.77 15.24 56.14
N ASP A 554 28.30 13.99 56.19
CA ASP A 554 28.56 12.95 55.21
C ASP A 554 27.38 12.85 54.25
N PHE A 555 27.65 12.76 52.97
CA PHE A 555 26.69 12.65 51.89
C PHE A 555 26.80 11.27 51.25
N GLN A 556 25.80 10.41 51.49
CA GLN A 556 25.76 9.08 50.87
C GLN A 556 24.92 9.13 49.60
N PHE A 557 25.49 8.66 48.46
CA PHE A 557 24.76 8.55 47.21
C PHE A 557 23.54 7.62 47.33
N VAL A 558 22.41 8.01 46.78
CA VAL A 558 21.18 7.21 46.77
C VAL A 558 20.84 6.76 45.34
N LYS A 559 20.71 7.71 44.43
CA LYS A 559 20.41 7.42 43.00
C LYS A 559 20.67 8.63 42.12
N PHE A 560 20.73 8.39 40.82
CA PHE A 560 20.60 9.45 39.82
C PHE A 560 19.13 9.83 39.62
N ARG A 561 18.88 11.11 39.35
CA ARG A 561 17.55 11.68 39.10
C ARG A 561 17.64 12.63 37.92
N SER A 562 16.71 12.53 36.96
CA SER A 562 16.61 13.47 35.83
C SER A 562 16.21 14.86 36.31
N TYR A 563 16.74 15.87 35.62
CA TYR A 563 16.39 17.26 35.80
C TYR A 563 15.02 17.61 35.22
#